data_c6904fe7fac4de4b045798ab14869c5e
#
_entry.id   c6904fe7fac4de4b045798ab14869c5e
#
_cell.length_a   1.000
_cell.length_b   1.000
_cell.length_c   1.000
_cell.angle_alpha   90.00
_cell.angle_beta   90.00
_cell.angle_gamma   90.00
#
_symmetry.space_group_name_H-M   'P 1'
#
loop_
_entity.id
_entity.type
_entity.pdbx_description
1 polymer ?
#
loop_
_entity_poly.entity_id
_entity_poly.type
_entity_poly.pdbx_seq_one_letter_code
_entity_poly.pdbx_strand_id
1 'polypeptide(L)'
;QENARESAESYLKFQAFSRSGLIKQLEFEGYSTEDATYAVDAVNADWNEQAAKSAKSYLEYSSFSRSGLIDQLLFEGFTQSQAEYGVSTTGL
;
A
#
# COMPACT_ATOMS: atom_id res chain seq x y z
N GLN A 1 0.74 0.89 -21.10
CA GLN A 1 0.17 1.59 -19.93
C GLN A 1 -1.14 0.97 -19.47
N GLU A 2 -1.98 0.56 -20.43
CA GLU A 2 -3.24 -0.10 -20.07
C GLU A 2 -2.98 -1.41 -19.33
N ASN A 3 -1.98 -2.18 -19.79
CA ASN A 3 -1.62 -3.42 -19.11
C ASN A 3 -1.08 -3.17 -17.70
N ALA A 4 -0.30 -2.11 -17.54
CA ALA A 4 0.24 -1.77 -16.24
C ALA A 4 -0.87 -1.38 -15.27
N ARG A 5 -1.87 -0.63 -15.73
CA ARG A 5 -3.00 -0.25 -14.91
C ARG A 5 -3.81 -1.46 -14.49
N GLU A 6 -4.04 -2.40 -15.41
CA GLU A 6 -4.76 -3.62 -15.11
C GLU A 6 -4.01 -4.45 -14.08
N SER A 7 -2.68 -4.51 -14.20
CA SER A 7 -1.85 -5.21 -13.21
C SER A 7 -1.98 -4.55 -11.84
N ALA A 8 -1.93 -3.22 -11.80
CA ALA A 8 -2.06 -2.51 -10.54
C ALA A 8 -3.40 -2.79 -9.87
N GLU A 9 -4.48 -2.75 -10.65
CA GLU A 9 -5.82 -3.05 -10.13
C GLU A 9 -5.90 -4.47 -9.61
N SER A 10 -5.28 -5.41 -10.31
CA SER A 10 -5.29 -6.80 -9.92
C SER A 10 -4.57 -7.01 -8.59
N TYR A 11 -3.40 -6.40 -8.42
CA TYR A 11 -2.67 -6.51 -7.16
C TYR A 11 -3.48 -5.99 -5.98
N LEU A 12 -4.16 -4.86 -6.18
CA LEU A 12 -4.96 -4.26 -5.10
C LEU A 12 -6.16 -5.11 -4.71
N LYS A 13 -6.60 -6.02 -5.57
CA LYS A 13 -7.66 -6.95 -5.23
C LYS A 13 -7.18 -8.05 -4.29
N PHE A 14 -5.91 -8.39 -4.34
CA PHE A 14 -5.37 -9.49 -3.56
C PHE A 14 -4.79 -9.08 -2.22
N GLN A 15 -4.22 -7.88 -2.14
CA GLN A 15 -3.64 -7.42 -0.88
C GLN A 15 -3.52 -5.91 -0.88
N ALA A 16 -3.25 -5.37 0.30
CA ALA A 16 -3.05 -3.94 0.45
C ALA A 16 -1.63 -3.55 0.01
N PHE A 17 -1.52 -2.38 -0.59
CA PHE A 17 -0.23 -1.83 -1.02
C PHE A 17 -0.17 -0.35 -0.66
N SER A 18 1.03 0.13 -0.37
CA SER A 18 1.29 1.56 -0.41
C SER A 18 1.47 1.98 -1.86
N ARG A 19 1.34 3.28 -2.13
CA ARG A 19 1.55 3.79 -3.48
C ARG A 19 2.95 3.43 -3.99
N SER A 20 3.98 3.72 -3.19
CA SER A 20 5.35 3.42 -3.60
C SER A 20 5.59 1.91 -3.70
N GLY A 21 4.97 1.13 -2.84
CA GLY A 21 5.10 -0.32 -2.89
C GLY A 21 4.51 -0.91 -4.15
N LEU A 22 3.36 -0.39 -4.57
CA LEU A 22 2.73 -0.86 -5.81
C LEU A 22 3.54 -0.46 -7.03
N ILE A 23 4.10 0.75 -7.03
CA ILE A 23 4.98 1.17 -8.11
C ILE A 23 6.17 0.22 -8.22
N LYS A 24 6.80 -0.11 -7.08
CA LYS A 24 7.93 -1.03 -7.08
C LYS A 24 7.54 -2.42 -7.57
N GLN A 25 6.35 -2.88 -7.23
CA GLN A 25 5.88 -4.18 -7.69
C GLN A 25 5.76 -4.22 -9.22
N LEU A 26 5.25 -3.15 -9.81
CA LEU A 26 5.15 -3.09 -11.26
C LEU A 26 6.52 -2.98 -11.92
N GLU A 27 7.43 -2.25 -11.29
CA GLU A 27 8.81 -2.20 -11.78
C GLU A 27 9.46 -3.57 -11.76
N PHE A 28 9.18 -4.34 -10.73
CA PHE A 28 9.69 -5.71 -10.62
C PHE A 28 9.18 -6.58 -11.77
N GLU A 29 7.97 -6.30 -12.26
CA GLU A 29 7.42 -7.02 -13.41
C GLU A 29 7.99 -6.57 -14.73
N GLY A 30 8.80 -5.52 -14.75
CA GLY A 30 9.45 -5.07 -15.96
C GLY A 30 8.92 -3.75 -16.53
N TYR A 31 7.93 -3.14 -15.89
CA TYR A 31 7.47 -1.83 -16.35
C TYR A 31 8.49 -0.77 -15.95
N SER A 32 8.61 0.28 -16.77
CA SER A 32 9.47 1.40 -16.41
C SER A 32 8.90 2.13 -15.21
N THR A 33 9.75 2.89 -14.51
CA THR A 33 9.29 3.71 -13.40
C THR A 33 8.20 4.67 -13.85
N GLU A 34 8.36 5.25 -15.02
CA GLU A 34 7.38 6.19 -15.56
C GLU A 34 6.02 5.52 -15.80
N ASP A 35 6.04 4.37 -16.47
CA ASP A 35 4.80 3.64 -16.75
C ASP A 35 4.16 3.12 -15.47
N ALA A 36 4.97 2.61 -14.53
CA ALA A 36 4.46 2.11 -13.27
C ALA A 36 3.80 3.23 -12.47
N THR A 37 4.45 4.38 -12.39
CA THR A 37 3.90 5.53 -11.64
C THR A 37 2.59 6.01 -12.27
N TYR A 38 2.57 6.12 -13.59
CA TYR A 38 1.37 6.55 -14.29
C TYR A 38 0.21 5.58 -14.02
N ALA A 39 0.50 4.29 -14.11
CA ALA A 39 -0.54 3.27 -13.93
C ALA A 39 -1.10 3.29 -12.50
N VAL A 40 -0.23 3.38 -11.52
CA VAL A 40 -0.66 3.38 -10.11
C VAL A 40 -1.50 4.61 -9.81
N ASP A 41 -1.10 5.77 -10.33
CA ASP A 41 -1.89 6.99 -10.12
C ASP A 41 -3.23 6.93 -10.87
N ALA A 42 -3.26 6.27 -12.03
CA ALA A 42 -4.49 6.16 -12.81
C ALA A 42 -5.55 5.29 -12.12
N VAL A 43 -5.14 4.37 -11.25
CA VAL A 43 -6.09 3.55 -10.49
C VAL A 43 -6.86 4.40 -9.48
N ASN A 44 -6.26 5.50 -9.03
CA ASN A 44 -6.91 6.43 -8.12
C ASN A 44 -7.37 5.77 -6.81
N ALA A 45 -6.49 4.96 -6.22
CA ALA A 45 -6.79 4.27 -4.98
C ALA A 45 -6.80 5.23 -3.79
N ASP A 46 -7.54 4.85 -2.76
CA ASP A 46 -7.52 5.56 -1.49
C ASP A 46 -6.39 4.97 -0.64
N TRP A 47 -5.26 5.67 -0.59
CA TRP A 47 -4.08 5.14 0.10
C TRP A 47 -4.24 5.11 1.61
N ASN A 48 -5.11 5.94 2.17
CA ASN A 48 -5.46 5.85 3.59
C ASN A 48 -6.19 4.54 3.86
N GLU A 49 -7.10 4.15 2.98
CA GLU A 49 -7.81 2.89 3.12
C GLU A 49 -6.85 1.71 2.97
N GLN A 50 -5.90 1.83 2.05
CA GLN A 50 -4.89 0.78 1.89
C GLN A 50 -4.07 0.62 3.17
N ALA A 51 -3.71 1.73 3.81
CA ALA A 51 -2.98 1.67 5.09
C ALA A 51 -3.83 1.00 6.16
N ALA A 52 -5.12 1.28 6.21
CA ALA A 52 -6.02 0.64 7.18
C ALA A 52 -6.10 -0.87 6.96
N LYS A 53 -6.20 -1.29 5.71
CA LYS A 53 -6.23 -2.72 5.37
C LYS A 53 -4.92 -3.40 5.73
N SER A 54 -3.81 -2.73 5.48
CA SER A 54 -2.49 -3.27 5.80
C SER A 54 -2.33 -3.44 7.32
N ALA A 55 -2.74 -2.42 8.09
CA ALA A 55 -2.65 -2.48 9.55
C ALA A 55 -3.47 -3.66 10.09
N LYS A 56 -4.68 -3.82 9.60
CA LYS A 56 -5.55 -4.91 10.02
C LYS A 56 -4.92 -6.27 9.70
N SER A 57 -4.35 -6.37 8.51
CA SER A 57 -3.70 -7.62 8.08
C SER A 57 -2.56 -8.01 9.01
N TYR A 58 -1.71 -7.06 9.39
CA TYR A 58 -0.62 -7.34 10.31
C TYR A 58 -1.13 -7.81 11.66
N LEU A 59 -2.19 -7.18 12.17
CA LEU A 59 -2.74 -7.56 13.48
C LEU A 59 -3.40 -8.93 13.47
N GLU A 60 -3.78 -9.43 12.32
CA GLU A 60 -4.32 -10.79 12.21
C GLU A 60 -3.24 -11.83 12.43
N TYR A 61 -1.98 -11.50 12.17
CA TYR A 61 -0.88 -12.45 12.30
C TYR A 61 -0.04 -12.25 13.54
N SER A 62 -0.04 -11.05 14.13
CA SER A 62 0.87 -10.76 15.22
C SER A 62 0.36 -9.59 16.04
N SER A 63 0.89 -9.46 17.25
CA SER A 63 0.58 -8.32 18.10
C SER A 63 1.58 -7.21 17.84
N PHE A 64 1.10 -5.98 17.86
CA PHE A 64 1.94 -4.80 17.66
C PHE A 64 1.57 -3.72 18.65
N SER A 65 2.54 -2.93 19.07
CA SER A 65 2.26 -1.67 19.73
C SER A 65 1.83 -0.67 18.64
N ARG A 66 1.20 0.42 19.05
CA ARG A 66 0.80 1.44 18.09
C ARG A 66 2.00 1.96 17.32
N SER A 67 3.08 2.33 18.01
CA SER A 67 4.27 2.86 17.34
C SER A 67 4.94 1.80 16.47
N GLY A 68 4.95 0.56 16.92
CA GLY A 68 5.54 -0.52 16.14
C GLY A 68 4.81 -0.77 14.84
N LEU A 69 3.48 -0.70 14.88
CA LEU A 69 2.68 -0.91 13.66
C LEU A 69 2.82 0.28 12.70
N ILE A 70 2.89 1.50 13.25
CA ILE A 70 3.15 2.67 12.40
C ILE A 70 4.49 2.50 11.69
N ASP A 71 5.52 2.09 12.43
CA ASP A 71 6.84 1.88 11.83
C ASP A 71 6.80 0.85 10.72
N GLN A 72 6.03 -0.22 10.92
CA GLN A 72 5.90 -1.27 9.91
C GLN A 72 5.26 -0.73 8.64
N LEU A 73 4.22 0.09 8.77
CA LEU A 73 3.58 0.68 7.60
C LEU A 73 4.49 1.68 6.89
N LEU A 74 5.29 2.43 7.65
CA LEU A 74 6.27 3.33 7.06
C LEU A 74 7.30 2.53 6.26
N PHE A 75 7.71 1.39 6.78
CA PHE A 75 8.65 0.52 6.08
C PHE A 75 8.08 0.06 4.75
N GLU A 76 6.77 -0.15 4.68
CA GLU A 76 6.11 -0.56 3.44
C GLU A 76 5.95 0.57 2.44
N GLY A 77 6.24 1.79 2.84
CA GLY A 77 6.18 2.93 1.93
C GLY A 77 4.99 3.85 2.10
N PHE A 78 4.13 3.60 3.10
CA PHE A 78 3.07 4.55 3.41
C PHE A 78 3.68 5.83 3.98
N THR A 79 3.01 6.95 3.77
CA THR A 79 3.45 8.20 4.39
C THR A 79 3.12 8.16 5.88
N GLN A 80 3.74 9.08 6.66
CA GLN A 80 3.47 9.18 8.09
C GLN A 80 1.97 9.36 8.34
N SER A 81 1.35 10.26 7.61
CA SER A 81 -0.08 10.54 7.75
C SER A 81 -0.94 9.30 7.46
N GLN A 82 -0.60 8.59 6.39
CA GLN A 82 -1.33 7.37 6.02
C GLN A 82 -1.15 6.29 7.07
N ALA A 83 0.08 6.11 7.56
CA ALA A 83 0.36 5.09 8.56
C ALA A 83 -0.39 5.39 9.86
N GLU A 84 -0.38 6.63 10.30
CA GLU A 84 -1.11 7.01 11.52
C GLU A 84 -2.61 6.80 11.36
N TYR A 85 -3.14 7.17 10.22
CA TYR A 85 -4.57 6.94 9.95
C TYR A 85 -4.88 5.45 9.98
N GLY A 86 -4.10 4.66 9.25
CA GLY A 86 -4.36 3.23 9.15
C GLY A 86 -4.32 2.54 10.50
N VAL A 87 -3.32 2.86 11.31
CA VAL A 87 -3.20 2.25 12.63
C VAL A 87 -4.35 2.67 13.54
N SER A 88 -4.77 3.94 13.47
CA SER A 88 -5.84 4.42 14.34
C SER A 88 -7.17 3.74 14.03
N THR A 89 -7.40 3.25 12.82
CA THR A 89 -8.64 2.53 12.50
C THR A 89 -8.74 1.17 13.21
N THR A 90 -7.63 0.68 13.76
CA THR A 90 -7.60 -0.62 14.44
C THR A 90 -7.87 -0.50 15.92
N GLY A 91 -7.98 0.71 16.44
CA GLY A 91 -8.16 0.94 17.87
C GLY A 91 -6.87 1.08 18.64
N LEU A 92 -5.74 0.99 17.97
CA LEU A 92 -4.45 1.19 18.63
C LEU A 92 -4.09 2.66 18.82
#